data_30176ea04342824f79701e00ec7796a2
#
_entry.id   30176ea04342824f79701e00ec7796a2
#
_cell.length_a   1.000
_cell.length_b   1.000
_cell.length_c   1.000
_cell.angle_alpha   90.00
_cell.angle_beta   90.00
_cell.angle_gamma   90.00
#
_symmetry.space_group_name_H-M   'P 1'
#
loop_
_entity.id
_entity.type
_entity.pdbx_description
1 polymer ?
#
loop_
_entity_poly.entity_id
_entity_poly.type
_entity_poly.pdbx_seq_one_letter_code
_entity_poly.pdbx_strand_id
1 'polypeptide(L)'
;MLFRSYSLGRANPGALVLHNYPDWMRRLQRRKSDGTPDEFIDLAAIDIVRDRERGVPRYNRFRELFHLRRVKSFEELAARPEWAEELRAIYDHVDRVDLMVGMYAERKPEGFGISDTAFRVFLLMASRRLKSDRFFTKDYTPEIYSRAGIDWVENNTMRTVLLRHYPVLAAPLYHVKNPFAPWNDVRKPPPVSDP
;
A
#
# COMPACT_ATOMS: atom_id res chain seq x y z
N MET A 1 -11.09 -3.60 20.94
CA MET A 1 -9.79 -3.72 20.22
C MET A 1 -9.65 -5.05 19.51
N LEU A 2 -10.11 -6.16 20.06
CA LEU A 2 -10.18 -7.50 19.43
C LEU A 2 -10.73 -7.44 17.98
N PHE A 3 -11.84 -6.73 17.80
CA PHE A 3 -12.47 -6.58 16.49
C PHE A 3 -11.60 -5.90 15.46
N ARG A 4 -10.76 -4.94 15.83
CA ARG A 4 -9.94 -4.19 14.85
C ARG A 4 -8.81 -5.04 14.29
N SER A 5 -8.07 -5.77 15.13
CA SER A 5 -6.99 -6.65 14.65
C SER A 5 -7.54 -7.81 13.81
N TYR A 6 -8.65 -8.41 14.25
CA TYR A 6 -9.33 -9.47 13.49
C TYR A 6 -9.88 -8.96 12.16
N SER A 7 -10.57 -7.81 12.18
CA SER A 7 -11.12 -7.20 10.96
C SER A 7 -10.02 -6.80 9.98
N LEU A 8 -8.89 -6.26 10.46
CA LEU A 8 -7.74 -5.94 9.62
C LEU A 8 -7.18 -7.19 8.93
N GLY A 9 -7.03 -8.30 9.66
CA GLY A 9 -6.55 -9.57 9.09
C GLY A 9 -7.48 -10.19 8.04
N ARG A 10 -8.75 -9.80 8.04
CA ARG A 10 -9.78 -10.28 7.09
C ARG A 10 -10.19 -9.24 6.06
N ALA A 11 -9.77 -7.99 6.23
CA ALA A 11 -10.08 -6.93 5.27
C ALA A 11 -9.31 -7.16 3.97
N ASN A 12 -10.01 -7.05 2.86
CA ASN A 12 -9.34 -6.95 1.56
C ASN A 12 -8.74 -5.55 1.43
N PRO A 13 -7.45 -5.44 1.11
CA PRO A 13 -6.77 -4.14 1.04
C PRO A 13 -7.21 -3.27 -0.13
N GLY A 14 -8.22 -3.66 -0.88
CA GLY A 14 -8.64 -2.97 -2.09
C GLY A 14 -7.63 -3.17 -3.24
N ALA A 15 -8.09 -2.95 -4.46
CA ALA A 15 -7.25 -3.04 -5.64
C ALA A 15 -6.58 -1.68 -5.93
N LEU A 16 -5.30 -1.69 -6.28
CA LEU A 16 -4.57 -0.53 -6.78
C LEU A 16 -4.88 -0.33 -8.26
N VAL A 17 -6.01 0.30 -8.54
CA VAL A 17 -6.55 0.51 -9.89
C VAL A 17 -7.17 1.90 -9.99
N LEU A 18 -7.45 2.35 -11.24
CA LEU A 18 -8.24 3.56 -11.47
C LEU A 18 -9.59 3.47 -10.73
N HIS A 19 -10.12 4.61 -10.37
CA HIS A 19 -11.41 4.79 -9.65
C HIS A 19 -11.48 4.15 -8.25
N ASN A 20 -10.36 3.68 -7.70
CA ASN A 20 -10.31 3.11 -6.36
C ASN A 20 -9.42 3.92 -5.38
N TYR A 21 -9.22 5.20 -5.67
CA TYR A 21 -8.57 6.10 -4.73
C TYR A 21 -9.57 6.51 -3.63
N PRO A 22 -9.21 6.43 -2.33
CA PRO A 22 -10.16 6.69 -1.25
C PRO A 22 -10.76 8.10 -1.30
N ASP A 23 -12.08 8.23 -1.25
CA ASP A 23 -12.77 9.52 -1.34
C ASP A 23 -12.35 10.50 -0.25
N TRP A 24 -12.11 10.02 0.97
CA TRP A 24 -11.65 10.87 2.07
C TRP A 24 -10.27 11.47 1.82
N MET A 25 -9.40 10.85 1.02
CA MET A 25 -8.10 11.40 0.61
C MET A 25 -8.24 12.42 -0.52
N ARG A 26 -9.28 12.30 -1.35
CA ARG A 26 -9.60 13.26 -2.40
C ARG A 26 -10.33 14.50 -1.88
N ARG A 27 -10.88 14.42 -0.69
CA ARG A 27 -11.62 15.50 -0.02
C ARG A 27 -11.13 15.66 1.42
N LEU A 28 -9.82 15.74 1.59
CA LEU A 28 -9.22 15.92 2.89
C LEU A 28 -9.51 17.34 3.40
N GLN A 29 -10.34 17.45 4.43
CA GLN A 29 -10.66 18.72 5.07
C GLN A 29 -9.47 19.21 5.89
N ARG A 30 -8.82 20.29 5.46
CA ARG A 30 -7.88 21.02 6.32
C ARG A 30 -8.65 21.74 7.41
N ARG A 31 -7.95 21.95 8.54
CA ARG A 31 -8.40 22.84 9.60
C ARG A 31 -7.36 23.92 9.81
N LYS A 32 -7.83 25.15 10.03
CA LYS A 32 -6.97 26.27 10.44
C LYS A 32 -6.49 26.06 11.87
N SER A 33 -5.55 26.86 12.30
CA SER A 33 -5.00 26.84 13.68
C SER A 33 -6.05 27.05 14.76
N ASP A 34 -7.13 27.76 14.44
CA ASP A 34 -8.29 27.99 15.31
C ASP A 34 -9.32 26.86 15.30
N GLY A 35 -9.05 25.78 14.55
CA GLY A 35 -9.94 24.61 14.43
C GLY A 35 -11.07 24.76 13.41
N THR A 36 -11.23 25.93 12.77
CA THR A 36 -12.25 26.13 11.73
C THR A 36 -11.90 25.38 10.45
N PRO A 37 -12.91 24.95 9.66
CA PRO A 37 -12.68 24.34 8.35
C PRO A 37 -11.91 25.28 7.42
N ASP A 38 -10.94 24.73 6.71
CA ASP A 38 -10.18 25.38 5.63
C ASP A 38 -10.58 24.74 4.29
N GLU A 39 -9.79 24.97 3.26
CA GLU A 39 -10.00 24.37 1.93
C GLU A 39 -9.87 22.84 1.94
N PHE A 40 -10.56 22.20 1.01
CA PHE A 40 -10.35 20.78 0.72
C PHE A 40 -9.05 20.58 -0.05
N ILE A 41 -8.35 19.51 0.29
CA ILE A 41 -7.15 19.06 -0.42
C ILE A 41 -7.51 17.75 -1.14
N ASP A 42 -7.24 17.70 -2.44
CA ASP A 42 -7.26 16.45 -3.21
C ASP A 42 -5.82 15.91 -3.30
N LEU A 43 -5.52 14.89 -2.48
CA LEU A 43 -4.18 14.29 -2.45
C LEU A 43 -3.83 13.57 -3.76
N ALA A 44 -4.82 13.02 -4.48
CA ALA A 44 -4.56 12.39 -5.77
C ALA A 44 -4.10 13.42 -6.83
N ALA A 45 -4.78 14.57 -6.88
CA ALA A 45 -4.37 15.67 -7.75
C ALA A 45 -2.99 16.23 -7.38
N ILE A 46 -2.72 16.38 -6.08
CA ILE A 46 -1.42 16.85 -5.59
C ILE A 46 -0.30 15.88 -5.98
N ASP A 47 -0.50 14.58 -5.87
CA ASP A 47 0.51 13.59 -6.25
C ASP A 47 0.86 13.69 -7.74
N ILE A 48 -0.14 13.85 -8.61
CA ILE A 48 0.08 14.06 -10.05
C ILE A 48 0.84 15.36 -10.31
N VAL A 49 0.44 16.47 -9.67
CA VAL A 49 1.10 17.78 -9.84
C VAL A 49 2.55 17.71 -9.36
N ARG A 50 2.80 17.13 -8.20
CA ARG A 50 4.15 16.96 -7.65
C ARG A 50 5.05 16.12 -8.55
N ASP A 51 4.54 15.06 -9.14
CA ASP A 51 5.29 14.27 -10.11
C ASP A 51 5.69 15.11 -11.33
N ARG A 52 4.76 15.91 -11.85
CA ARG A 52 5.04 16.82 -12.97
C ARG A 52 6.08 17.89 -12.62
N GLU A 53 5.95 18.55 -11.48
CA GLU A 53 6.88 19.59 -11.01
C GLU A 53 8.28 19.04 -10.74
N ARG A 54 8.40 17.80 -10.29
CA ARG A 54 9.67 17.13 -10.06
C ARG A 54 10.29 16.51 -11.30
N GLY A 55 9.65 16.65 -12.45
CA GLY A 55 10.15 16.10 -13.71
C GLY A 55 10.07 14.58 -13.78
N VAL A 56 9.17 13.95 -13.03
CA VAL A 56 8.94 12.51 -13.15
C VAL A 56 8.46 12.21 -14.58
N PRO A 57 9.13 11.29 -15.31
CA PRO A 57 8.77 10.99 -16.69
C PRO A 57 7.33 10.47 -16.78
N ARG A 58 6.69 10.75 -17.92
CA ARG A 58 5.39 10.16 -18.27
C ARG A 58 5.49 8.64 -18.35
N TYR A 59 4.37 7.95 -18.20
CA TYR A 59 4.30 6.50 -18.06
C TYR A 59 5.13 5.73 -19.10
N ASN A 60 4.95 6.00 -20.39
CA ASN A 60 5.70 5.33 -21.45
C ASN A 60 7.20 5.62 -21.39
N ARG A 61 7.57 6.88 -21.13
CA ARG A 61 8.99 7.24 -20.99
C ARG A 61 9.61 6.58 -19.76
N PHE A 62 8.86 6.47 -18.66
CA PHE A 62 9.30 5.77 -17.48
C PHE A 62 9.53 4.28 -17.75
N ARG A 63 8.62 3.62 -18.47
CA ARG A 63 8.80 2.23 -18.89
C ARG A 63 10.08 2.02 -19.71
N GLU A 64 10.35 2.90 -20.67
CA GLU A 64 11.59 2.84 -21.46
C GLU A 64 12.83 2.91 -20.55
N LEU A 65 12.87 3.82 -19.58
CA LEU A 65 13.97 3.95 -18.63
C LEU A 65 14.15 2.71 -17.74
N PHE A 66 13.08 1.94 -17.57
CA PHE A 66 13.11 0.63 -16.90
C PHE A 66 13.34 -0.54 -17.86
N HIS A 67 13.71 -0.26 -19.12
CA HIS A 67 13.89 -1.27 -20.16
C HIS A 67 12.63 -2.12 -20.42
N LEU A 68 11.46 -1.52 -20.21
CA LEU A 68 10.16 -2.12 -20.50
C LEU A 68 9.63 -1.62 -21.85
N ARG A 69 8.87 -2.48 -22.53
CA ARG A 69 8.23 -2.09 -23.78
C ARG A 69 7.20 -0.98 -23.55
N ARG A 70 7.21 0.05 -24.41
CA ARG A 70 6.15 1.07 -24.44
C ARG A 70 4.84 0.44 -24.84
N VAL A 71 3.75 0.95 -24.29
CA VAL A 71 2.40 0.68 -24.81
C VAL A 71 2.09 1.60 -25.98
N LYS A 72 1.39 1.08 -26.98
CA LYS A 72 1.15 1.80 -28.24
C LYS A 72 -0.19 2.53 -28.28
N SER A 73 -1.13 2.13 -27.44
CA SER A 73 -2.47 2.71 -27.40
C SER A 73 -3.05 2.67 -25.98
N PHE A 74 -4.16 3.37 -25.77
CA PHE A 74 -4.89 3.32 -24.51
C PHE A 74 -5.50 1.94 -24.23
N GLU A 75 -5.87 1.20 -25.27
CA GLU A 75 -6.41 -0.17 -25.16
C GLU A 75 -5.33 -1.16 -24.71
N GLU A 76 -4.09 -0.94 -25.14
CA GLU A 76 -2.95 -1.75 -24.67
C GLU A 76 -2.60 -1.43 -23.21
N LEU A 77 -2.74 -0.16 -22.81
CA LEU A 77 -2.48 0.28 -21.43
C LEU A 77 -3.55 -0.22 -20.47
N ALA A 78 -4.81 0.07 -20.77
CA ALA A 78 -5.89 -0.04 -19.82
C ALA A 78 -6.35 -1.49 -19.60
N ALA A 79 -6.60 -1.85 -18.35
CA ALA A 79 -7.15 -3.15 -17.99
C ALA A 79 -8.62 -3.33 -18.42
N ARG A 80 -9.34 -2.22 -18.66
CA ARG A 80 -10.76 -2.20 -19.07
C ARG A 80 -10.97 -1.25 -20.23
N PRO A 81 -11.86 -1.57 -21.18
CA PRO A 81 -12.15 -0.71 -22.33
C PRO A 81 -12.62 0.69 -21.91
N GLU A 82 -13.48 0.79 -20.90
CA GLU A 82 -14.03 2.05 -20.40
C GLU A 82 -12.91 3.00 -19.95
N TRP A 83 -11.89 2.47 -19.33
CA TRP A 83 -10.73 3.26 -18.90
C TRP A 83 -9.89 3.75 -20.07
N ALA A 84 -9.82 2.98 -21.16
CA ALA A 84 -9.13 3.43 -22.37
C ALA A 84 -9.82 4.64 -22.99
N GLU A 85 -11.16 4.65 -23.02
CA GLU A 85 -11.96 5.78 -23.52
C GLU A 85 -11.80 7.01 -22.64
N GLU A 86 -11.89 6.86 -21.31
CA GLU A 86 -11.68 7.95 -20.36
C GLU A 86 -10.28 8.56 -20.48
N LEU A 87 -9.24 7.71 -20.55
CA LEU A 87 -7.87 8.18 -20.71
C LEU A 87 -7.66 8.91 -22.02
N ARG A 88 -8.27 8.45 -23.12
CA ARG A 88 -8.23 9.13 -24.42
C ARG A 88 -8.87 10.51 -24.36
N ALA A 89 -9.99 10.63 -23.65
CA ALA A 89 -10.67 11.92 -23.51
C ALA A 89 -9.84 12.95 -22.72
N ILE A 90 -8.93 12.48 -21.83
CA ILE A 90 -8.11 13.35 -20.97
C ILE A 90 -6.73 13.62 -21.58
N TYR A 91 -6.11 12.61 -22.21
CA TYR A 91 -4.68 12.63 -22.56
C TYR A 91 -4.46 12.61 -24.08
N ASP A 92 -5.19 13.02 -24.94
CA ASP A 92 -4.96 13.04 -26.42
C ASP A 92 -4.11 11.88 -26.97
N HIS A 93 -2.99 11.57 -26.30
CA HIS A 93 -2.01 10.57 -26.70
C HIS A 93 -1.48 9.77 -25.51
N VAL A 94 -1.27 8.46 -25.70
CA VAL A 94 -0.84 7.53 -24.64
C VAL A 94 0.50 7.92 -24.00
N ASP A 95 1.38 8.60 -24.73
CA ASP A 95 2.66 9.08 -24.19
C ASP A 95 2.54 10.25 -23.23
N ARG A 96 1.38 10.88 -23.16
CA ARG A 96 1.11 11.98 -22.22
C ARG A 96 0.58 11.51 -20.89
N VAL A 97 0.25 10.23 -20.76
CA VAL A 97 -0.29 9.67 -19.51
C VAL A 97 0.71 9.82 -18.36
N ASP A 98 0.26 10.37 -17.24
CA ASP A 98 1.06 10.50 -16.04
C ASP A 98 1.45 9.13 -15.50
N LEU A 99 2.62 9.03 -14.86
CA LEU A 99 3.14 7.75 -14.36
C LEU A 99 2.16 7.07 -13.40
N MET A 100 1.68 7.80 -12.40
CA MET A 100 0.75 7.26 -11.40
C MET A 100 -0.55 6.75 -12.05
N VAL A 101 -1.12 7.54 -12.95
CA VAL A 101 -2.35 7.17 -13.67
C VAL A 101 -2.13 5.94 -14.55
N GLY A 102 -1.01 5.88 -15.27
CA GLY A 102 -0.66 4.72 -16.08
C GLY A 102 -0.49 3.44 -15.25
N MET A 103 0.18 3.52 -14.10
CA MET A 103 0.35 2.37 -13.20
C MET A 103 -0.99 1.87 -12.64
N TYR A 104 -1.97 2.74 -12.43
CA TYR A 104 -3.30 2.35 -11.96
C TYR A 104 -4.19 1.80 -13.09
N ALA A 105 -4.00 2.29 -14.31
CA ALA A 105 -4.72 1.82 -15.49
C ALA A 105 -4.21 0.47 -16.01
N GLU A 106 -2.92 0.19 -15.81
CA GLU A 106 -2.21 -0.96 -16.35
C GLU A 106 -2.85 -2.29 -15.95
N ARG A 107 -2.98 -3.20 -16.90
CA ARG A 107 -3.41 -4.57 -16.62
C ARG A 107 -2.42 -5.27 -15.70
N LYS A 108 -2.95 -5.83 -14.62
CA LYS A 108 -2.14 -6.56 -13.65
C LYS A 108 -1.82 -7.96 -14.15
N PRO A 109 -0.67 -8.52 -13.74
CA PRO A 109 -0.41 -9.95 -13.90
C PRO A 109 -1.50 -10.78 -13.21
N GLU A 110 -1.81 -11.92 -13.80
CA GLU A 110 -2.83 -12.82 -13.24
C GLU A 110 -2.47 -13.25 -11.81
N GLY A 111 -3.45 -13.20 -10.92
CA GLY A 111 -3.27 -13.54 -9.50
C GLY A 111 -2.45 -12.52 -8.68
N PHE A 112 -2.07 -11.37 -9.27
CA PHE A 112 -1.24 -10.39 -8.58
C PHE A 112 -1.96 -9.04 -8.39
N GLY A 113 -1.78 -8.45 -7.21
CA GLY A 113 -2.52 -7.24 -6.78
C GLY A 113 -1.96 -5.91 -7.28
N ILE A 114 -0.77 -5.89 -7.87
CA ILE A 114 -0.03 -4.67 -8.26
C ILE A 114 0.35 -4.77 -9.75
N SER A 115 0.36 -3.64 -10.46
CA SER A 115 0.79 -3.61 -11.86
C SER A 115 2.28 -3.94 -12.01
N ASP A 116 2.70 -4.48 -13.15
CA ASP A 116 4.09 -4.86 -13.40
C ASP A 116 5.05 -3.67 -13.25
N THR A 117 4.68 -2.52 -13.80
CA THR A 117 5.49 -1.29 -13.69
C THR A 117 5.66 -0.86 -12.25
N ALA A 118 4.58 -0.79 -11.46
CA ALA A 118 4.63 -0.39 -10.06
C ALA A 118 5.43 -1.38 -9.21
N PHE A 119 5.29 -2.68 -9.46
CA PHE A 119 6.02 -3.69 -8.70
C PHE A 119 7.53 -3.67 -8.97
N ARG A 120 7.95 -3.38 -10.19
CA ARG A 120 9.38 -3.19 -10.51
C ARG A 120 9.98 -1.99 -9.80
N VAL A 121 9.24 -0.89 -9.70
CA VAL A 121 9.65 0.27 -8.88
C VAL A 121 9.81 -0.14 -7.43
N PHE A 122 8.84 -0.85 -6.87
CA PHE A 122 8.89 -1.35 -5.51
C PHE A 122 10.13 -2.23 -5.27
N LEU A 123 10.38 -3.22 -6.11
CA LEU A 123 11.54 -4.12 -5.99
C LEU A 123 12.86 -3.36 -5.98
N LEU A 124 13.02 -2.41 -6.91
CA LEU A 124 14.24 -1.61 -7.01
C LEU A 124 14.43 -0.73 -5.77
N MET A 125 13.37 -0.04 -5.34
CA MET A 125 13.44 0.88 -4.20
C MET A 125 13.62 0.14 -2.88
N ALA A 126 12.89 -0.95 -2.65
CA ALA A 126 13.00 -1.76 -1.45
C ALA A 126 14.40 -2.35 -1.30
N SER A 127 14.93 -2.93 -2.37
CA SER A 127 16.28 -3.52 -2.38
C SER A 127 17.36 -2.47 -2.07
N ARG A 128 17.26 -1.28 -2.68
CA ARG A 128 18.22 -0.19 -2.43
C ARG A 128 18.13 0.34 -1.01
N ARG A 129 16.91 0.51 -0.47
CA ARG A 129 16.70 0.97 0.91
C ARG A 129 17.28 0.00 1.92
N LEU A 130 17.01 -1.30 1.76
CA LEU A 130 17.57 -2.33 2.65
C LEU A 130 19.10 -2.35 2.61
N LYS A 131 19.71 -2.24 1.42
CA LYS A 131 21.17 -2.20 1.27
C LYS A 131 21.82 -0.95 1.84
N SER A 132 21.13 0.18 1.86
CA SER A 132 21.64 1.46 2.38
C SER A 132 21.22 1.74 3.83
N ASP A 133 20.35 0.92 4.39
CA ASP A 133 19.89 1.07 5.77
C ASP A 133 20.98 0.58 6.73
N ARG A 134 21.49 1.50 7.54
CA ARG A 134 22.53 1.19 8.51
C ARG A 134 22.09 0.16 9.53
N PHE A 135 20.82 0.14 9.91
CA PHE A 135 20.30 -0.88 10.81
C PHE A 135 20.57 -2.29 10.30
N PHE A 136 20.29 -2.57 9.02
CA PHE A 136 20.50 -3.89 8.43
C PHE A 136 21.97 -4.17 8.00
N THR A 137 22.82 -3.15 7.89
CA THR A 137 24.16 -3.32 7.30
C THR A 137 25.31 -3.13 8.28
N LYS A 138 25.21 -2.19 9.21
CA LYS A 138 26.33 -1.80 10.09
C LYS A 138 25.96 -1.73 11.56
N ASP A 139 24.74 -1.27 11.88
CA ASP A 139 24.38 -0.86 13.21
C ASP A 139 23.68 -1.97 14.02
N TYR A 140 23.30 -3.09 13.37
CA TYR A 140 22.68 -4.22 14.05
C TYR A 140 23.71 -5.07 14.81
N THR A 141 24.29 -4.45 15.82
CA THR A 141 25.33 -5.07 16.66
C THR A 141 25.07 -4.77 18.14
N PRO A 142 25.59 -5.64 19.06
CA PRO A 142 25.44 -5.42 20.49
C PRO A 142 26.07 -4.11 21.00
N GLU A 143 27.08 -3.58 20.30
CA GLU A 143 27.76 -2.33 20.65
C GLU A 143 26.84 -1.13 20.49
N ILE A 144 25.91 -1.18 19.52
CA ILE A 144 24.99 -0.07 19.22
C ILE A 144 23.64 -0.27 19.94
N TYR A 145 23.07 -1.47 19.83
CA TYR A 145 21.71 -1.74 20.35
C TYR A 145 21.71 -2.45 21.71
N SER A 146 22.86 -2.78 22.28
CA SER A 146 23.07 -3.70 23.40
C SER A 146 22.58 -5.13 23.10
N ARG A 147 23.09 -6.12 23.82
CA ARG A 147 22.61 -7.50 23.67
C ARG A 147 21.13 -7.63 24.01
N ALA A 148 20.69 -6.99 25.08
CA ALA A 148 19.28 -6.99 25.48
C ALA A 148 18.36 -6.37 24.43
N GLY A 149 18.79 -5.31 23.74
CA GLY A 149 18.03 -4.69 22.65
C GLY A 149 17.88 -5.60 21.45
N ILE A 150 18.96 -6.26 21.03
CA ILE A 150 18.92 -7.25 19.94
C ILE A 150 18.01 -8.42 20.30
N ASP A 151 18.20 -9.01 21.49
CA ASP A 151 17.37 -10.12 21.96
C ASP A 151 15.88 -9.72 22.02
N TRP A 152 15.59 -8.45 22.38
CA TRP A 152 14.22 -7.95 22.36
C TRP A 152 13.64 -7.89 20.94
N VAL A 153 14.39 -7.38 19.97
CA VAL A 153 13.95 -7.33 18.57
C VAL A 153 13.72 -8.73 17.99
N GLU A 154 14.67 -9.64 18.22
CA GLU A 154 14.61 -11.00 17.67
C GLU A 154 13.50 -11.87 18.27
N ASN A 155 13.19 -11.67 19.56
CA ASN A 155 12.21 -12.48 20.29
C ASN A 155 10.80 -11.85 20.36
N ASN A 156 10.58 -10.67 19.75
CA ASN A 156 9.28 -10.06 19.72
C ASN A 156 8.63 -10.15 18.33
N THR A 157 7.38 -10.56 18.35
CA THR A 157 6.48 -10.56 17.19
C THR A 157 5.29 -9.67 17.50
N MET A 158 4.50 -9.31 16.48
CA MET A 158 3.24 -8.58 16.74
C MET A 158 2.31 -9.35 17.70
N ARG A 159 2.34 -10.68 17.66
CA ARG A 159 1.60 -11.52 18.61
C ARG A 159 2.06 -11.29 20.06
N THR A 160 3.37 -11.32 20.32
CA THR A 160 3.90 -11.11 21.68
C THR A 160 3.62 -9.70 22.18
N VAL A 161 3.70 -8.68 21.29
CA VAL A 161 3.33 -7.29 21.61
C VAL A 161 1.86 -7.18 21.98
N LEU A 162 0.97 -7.77 21.17
CA LEU A 162 -0.47 -7.76 21.47
C LEU A 162 -0.78 -8.46 22.79
N LEU A 163 -0.16 -9.61 23.07
CA LEU A 163 -0.40 -10.35 24.32
C LEU A 163 0.13 -9.62 25.56
N ARG A 164 1.21 -8.85 25.43
CA ARG A 164 1.75 -8.03 26.53
C ARG A 164 0.78 -6.92 26.92
N HIS A 165 0.17 -6.27 25.95
CA HIS A 165 -0.74 -5.15 26.18
C HIS A 165 -2.21 -5.57 26.36
N TYR A 166 -2.58 -6.73 25.83
CA TYR A 166 -3.95 -7.24 25.84
C TYR A 166 -3.97 -8.75 26.18
N PRO A 167 -3.71 -9.13 27.45
CA PRO A 167 -3.67 -10.54 27.85
C PRO A 167 -4.94 -11.32 27.55
N VAL A 168 -6.09 -10.64 27.49
CA VAL A 168 -7.39 -11.22 27.10
C VAL A 168 -7.36 -11.86 25.70
N LEU A 169 -6.39 -11.50 24.86
CA LEU A 169 -6.21 -12.09 23.53
C LEU A 169 -5.47 -13.44 23.55
N ALA A 170 -5.06 -13.94 24.70
CA ALA A 170 -4.27 -15.17 24.78
C ALA A 170 -4.97 -16.37 24.12
N ALA A 171 -6.24 -16.60 24.43
CA ALA A 171 -6.99 -17.71 23.85
C ALA A 171 -7.23 -17.55 22.33
N PRO A 172 -7.73 -16.41 21.82
CA PRO A 172 -7.89 -16.22 20.38
C PRO A 172 -6.59 -16.28 19.57
N LEU A 173 -5.47 -15.87 20.16
CA LEU A 173 -4.17 -15.82 19.47
C LEU A 173 -3.29 -17.05 19.74
N TYR A 174 -3.78 -18.07 20.44
CA TYR A 174 -2.96 -19.22 20.86
C TYR A 174 -2.25 -19.89 19.67
N HIS A 175 -2.98 -20.15 18.59
CA HIS A 175 -2.43 -20.77 17.37
C HIS A 175 -2.09 -19.78 16.25
N VAL A 176 -2.26 -18.49 16.48
CA VAL A 176 -2.07 -17.46 15.45
C VAL A 176 -0.61 -17.01 15.43
N LYS A 177 0.09 -17.33 14.35
CA LYS A 177 1.48 -16.87 14.15
C LYS A 177 1.54 -15.40 13.73
N ASN A 178 0.67 -15.00 12.81
CA ASN A 178 0.59 -13.64 12.28
C ASN A 178 -0.78 -13.02 12.54
N PRO A 179 -0.91 -12.08 13.50
CA PRO A 179 -2.19 -11.45 13.83
C PRO A 179 -2.79 -10.59 12.71
N PHE A 180 -2.04 -10.28 11.67
CA PHE A 180 -2.51 -9.57 10.48
C PHE A 180 -2.97 -10.51 9.37
N ALA A 181 -2.74 -11.80 9.49
CA ALA A 181 -3.32 -12.79 8.59
C ALA A 181 -4.75 -13.16 9.03
N PRO A 182 -5.60 -13.67 8.13
CA PRO A 182 -6.90 -14.21 8.52
C PRO A 182 -6.75 -15.28 9.60
N TRP A 183 -7.56 -15.20 10.65
CA TRP A 183 -7.56 -16.18 11.73
C TRP A 183 -8.50 -17.32 11.35
N ASN A 184 -7.97 -18.37 10.75
CA ASN A 184 -8.76 -19.48 10.21
C ASN A 184 -9.45 -20.32 11.30
N ASP A 185 -8.95 -20.28 12.54
CA ASP A 185 -9.39 -21.14 13.63
C ASP A 185 -10.26 -20.43 14.69
N VAL A 186 -10.72 -19.22 14.41
CA VAL A 186 -11.73 -18.60 15.28
C VAL A 186 -13.03 -19.35 15.06
N ARG A 187 -13.29 -20.37 15.88
CA ARG A 187 -14.62 -21.01 15.94
C ARG A 187 -15.67 -19.91 16.12
N LYS A 188 -16.68 -19.91 15.27
CA LYS A 188 -17.85 -19.07 15.51
C LYS A 188 -18.29 -19.30 16.95
N PRO A 189 -18.50 -18.25 17.75
CA PRO A 189 -19.11 -18.46 19.04
C PRO A 189 -20.40 -19.26 18.81
N PRO A 190 -20.76 -20.19 19.70
CA PRO A 190 -22.01 -20.91 19.58
C PRO A 190 -23.14 -19.88 19.43
N PRO A 191 -24.17 -20.16 18.62
CA PRO A 191 -25.30 -19.26 18.49
C PRO A 191 -25.83 -18.98 19.90
N VAL A 192 -25.97 -17.70 20.22
CA VAL A 192 -26.62 -17.29 21.45
C VAL A 192 -28.02 -17.85 21.34
N SER A 193 -28.38 -18.83 22.19
CA SER A 193 -29.75 -19.29 22.32
C SER A 193 -30.55 -18.08 22.85
N ASP A 194 -31.42 -17.55 22.02
CA ASP A 194 -32.38 -16.55 22.48
C ASP A 194 -33.16 -17.13 23.67
N PRO A 195 -33.44 -16.28 24.69
CA PRO A 195 -34.15 -16.69 25.90
C PRO A 195 -35.60 -17.10 25.64
#